data_fe2cd2d8400e8a980ef6978fb4dc9b0e
#
_entry.id   fe2cd2d8400e8a980ef6978fb4dc9b0e
#
_cell.length_a   1.000
_cell.length_b   1.000
_cell.length_c   1.000
_cell.angle_alpha   90.00
_cell.angle_beta   90.00
_cell.angle_gamma   90.00
#
_symmetry.space_group_name_H-M   'P 1'
#
loop_
_entity.id
_entity.type
_entity.pdbx_description
1 polymer ?
#
loop_
_entity_poly.entity_id
_entity_poly.type
_entity_poly.pdbx_seq_one_letter_code
_entity_poly.pdbx_strand_id
1 'polypeptide(L)'
;IAYYFAKEGFSVYLPEHCGHGFSYRLTEDESLVHLDSFERYVEDFIFVTKKAKEDNPGMKIYLYGHSMGGGIAAAVAARAPEIFEKVILSSPMIRPLTGGVPWHVAKAIAKTSCKVGREANYVVGQKPYKEPAKFEDSCSLSHARFEYYEEKRTKESHYHLNAPSYGWLGNAMRLNRYLEKTGWKKIAAPVMLFSAGKDNLVSNAEQERFVRKLNKNRPGSAELVKFPESKHEIFNAGSDIAEEYWEKVFSFFE
;
A
#
# COMPACT_ATOMS: atom_id res chain seq x y z
N ILE A 1 12.45 -3.01 4.50
CA ILE A 1 11.64 -2.22 5.45
C ILE A 1 11.82 -2.79 6.86
N ALA A 2 11.43 -4.05 7.14
CA ALA A 2 11.54 -4.65 8.48
C ALA A 2 12.93 -4.53 9.11
N TYR A 3 14.01 -4.68 8.33
CA TYR A 3 15.38 -4.53 8.79
C TYR A 3 15.64 -3.14 9.42
N TYR A 4 15.15 -2.07 8.81
CA TYR A 4 15.35 -0.71 9.33
C TYR A 4 14.62 -0.51 10.66
N PHE A 5 13.39 -0.98 10.77
CA PHE A 5 12.65 -0.92 12.05
C PHE A 5 13.30 -1.76 13.14
N ALA A 6 13.73 -2.98 12.83
CA ALA A 6 14.40 -3.85 13.79
C ALA A 6 15.74 -3.24 14.28
N LYS A 7 16.48 -2.56 13.41
CA LYS A 7 17.72 -1.86 13.76
C LYS A 7 17.48 -0.72 14.77
N GLU A 8 16.32 -0.05 14.69
CA GLU A 8 15.90 1.00 15.63
C GLU A 8 15.16 0.43 16.87
N GLY A 9 15.22 -0.88 17.09
CA GLY A 9 14.69 -1.51 18.30
C GLY A 9 13.19 -1.82 18.28
N PHE A 10 12.51 -1.71 17.13
CA PHE A 10 11.11 -2.09 17.01
C PHE A 10 10.93 -3.60 16.86
N SER A 11 9.95 -4.17 17.54
CA SER A 11 9.38 -5.47 17.16
C SER A 11 8.48 -5.30 15.94
N VAL A 12 8.71 -6.10 14.90
CA VAL A 12 8.03 -5.92 13.61
C VAL A 12 7.12 -7.10 13.30
N TYR A 13 5.85 -6.83 13.08
CA TYR A 13 4.87 -7.77 12.54
C TYR A 13 4.60 -7.42 11.08
N LEU A 14 4.88 -8.34 10.18
CA LEU A 14 4.81 -8.15 8.73
C LEU A 14 3.90 -9.20 8.09
N PRO A 15 2.57 -9.03 8.15
CA PRO A 15 1.65 -9.99 7.55
C PRO A 15 1.68 -9.92 6.02
N GLU A 16 1.70 -11.07 5.37
CA GLU A 16 1.45 -11.17 3.93
C GLU A 16 -0.06 -11.14 3.66
N HIS A 17 -0.47 -10.26 2.79
CA HIS A 17 -1.86 -10.18 2.37
C HIS A 17 -2.29 -11.43 1.57
N CYS A 18 -3.54 -11.86 1.72
CA CYS A 18 -4.16 -12.86 0.87
C CYS A 18 -3.86 -12.56 -0.62
N GLY A 19 -3.48 -13.60 -1.37
CA GLY A 19 -3.09 -13.46 -2.78
C GLY A 19 -1.66 -12.97 -3.02
N HIS A 20 -0.84 -12.79 -1.99
CA HIS A 20 0.56 -12.34 -2.11
C HIS A 20 1.50 -13.35 -1.46
N GLY A 21 2.73 -13.42 -1.99
CA GLY A 21 3.78 -14.28 -1.44
C GLY A 21 3.31 -15.72 -1.19
N PHE A 22 3.56 -16.22 0.00
CA PHE A 22 3.16 -17.55 0.46
C PHE A 22 1.75 -17.60 1.08
N SER A 23 1.04 -16.47 1.13
CA SER A 23 -0.32 -16.43 1.66
C SER A 23 -1.33 -17.11 0.73
N TYR A 24 -2.48 -17.51 1.29
CA TYR A 24 -3.56 -18.16 0.53
C TYR A 24 -3.95 -17.37 -0.73
N ARG A 25 -4.09 -18.07 -1.84
CA ARG A 25 -4.47 -17.52 -3.14
C ARG A 25 -5.90 -17.90 -3.52
N LEU A 26 -6.61 -16.97 -4.11
CA LEU A 26 -7.97 -17.18 -4.61
C LEU A 26 -8.00 -17.68 -6.06
N THR A 27 -6.84 -17.76 -6.73
CA THR A 27 -6.67 -18.23 -8.11
C THR A 27 -5.44 -19.11 -8.21
N GLU A 28 -5.42 -20.01 -9.20
CA GLU A 28 -4.24 -20.86 -9.49
C GLU A 28 -3.12 -20.07 -10.17
N ASP A 29 -3.42 -18.95 -10.80
CA ASP A 29 -2.44 -18.08 -11.45
C ASP A 29 -1.70 -17.22 -10.40
N GLU A 30 -0.47 -17.60 -10.09
CA GLU A 30 0.38 -16.90 -9.12
C GLU A 30 0.78 -15.48 -9.56
N SER A 31 0.69 -15.18 -10.84
CA SER A 31 0.97 -13.84 -11.37
C SER A 31 -0.19 -12.86 -11.20
N LEU A 32 -1.40 -13.37 -10.94
CA LEU A 32 -2.62 -12.56 -10.87
C LEU A 32 -2.87 -12.03 -9.46
N VAL A 33 -2.83 -10.72 -9.31
CA VAL A 33 -3.33 -10.06 -8.10
C VAL A 33 -4.85 -10.09 -8.11
N HIS A 34 -5.45 -11.01 -7.37
CA HIS A 34 -6.90 -11.16 -7.29
C HIS A 34 -7.41 -11.08 -5.86
N LEU A 35 -8.58 -10.47 -5.70
CA LEU A 35 -9.25 -10.30 -4.42
C LEU A 35 -10.76 -10.22 -4.62
N ASP A 36 -11.49 -10.94 -3.80
CA ASP A 36 -12.97 -10.92 -3.76
C ASP A 36 -13.51 -9.73 -2.94
N SER A 37 -12.83 -9.37 -1.83
CA SER A 37 -13.18 -8.22 -1.01
C SER A 37 -11.97 -7.59 -0.34
N PHE A 38 -11.84 -6.25 -0.39
CA PHE A 38 -10.80 -5.53 0.36
C PHE A 38 -10.98 -5.66 1.88
N GLU A 39 -12.16 -6.00 2.36
CA GLU A 39 -12.45 -6.27 3.76
C GLU A 39 -11.56 -7.39 4.30
N ARG A 40 -11.28 -8.42 3.49
CA ARG A 40 -10.37 -9.51 3.84
C ARG A 40 -8.99 -8.98 4.28
N TYR A 41 -8.40 -8.08 3.49
CA TYR A 41 -7.12 -7.45 3.86
C TYR A 41 -7.19 -6.67 5.17
N VAL A 42 -8.29 -5.94 5.38
CA VAL A 42 -8.46 -5.10 6.57
C VAL A 42 -8.68 -5.97 7.81
N GLU A 43 -9.52 -6.99 7.72
CA GLU A 43 -9.84 -7.89 8.83
C GLU A 43 -8.65 -8.73 9.25
N ASP A 44 -7.92 -9.32 8.29
CA ASP A 44 -6.70 -10.09 8.53
C ASP A 44 -5.64 -9.20 9.22
N PHE A 45 -5.49 -7.95 8.76
CA PHE A 45 -4.52 -7.04 9.36
C PHE A 45 -4.92 -6.61 10.78
N ILE A 46 -6.20 -6.35 11.03
CA ILE A 46 -6.71 -6.08 12.39
C ILE A 46 -6.49 -7.27 13.31
N PHE A 47 -6.70 -8.50 12.80
CA PHE A 47 -6.46 -9.72 13.56
C PHE A 47 -4.99 -9.82 13.99
N VAL A 48 -4.05 -9.67 13.05
CA VAL A 48 -2.60 -9.68 13.36
C VAL A 48 -2.21 -8.55 14.31
N THR A 49 -2.80 -7.36 14.16
CA THR A 49 -2.53 -6.23 15.05
C THR A 49 -3.00 -6.50 16.49
N LYS A 50 -4.18 -7.11 16.65
CA LYS A 50 -4.67 -7.51 17.98
C LYS A 50 -3.74 -8.55 18.61
N LYS A 51 -3.31 -9.53 17.83
CA LYS A 51 -2.34 -10.53 18.27
C LYS A 51 -1.02 -9.89 18.69
N ALA A 52 -0.49 -8.95 17.90
CA ALA A 52 0.71 -8.19 18.25
C ALA A 52 0.56 -7.44 19.58
N LYS A 53 -0.61 -6.87 19.84
CA LYS A 53 -0.92 -6.18 21.09
C LYS A 53 -1.01 -7.14 22.28
N GLU A 54 -1.60 -8.31 22.09
CA GLU A 54 -1.67 -9.37 23.10
C GLU A 54 -0.30 -9.92 23.47
N ASP A 55 0.56 -10.14 22.47
CA ASP A 55 1.92 -10.65 22.66
C ASP A 55 2.85 -9.62 23.31
N ASN A 56 2.52 -8.33 23.24
CA ASN A 56 3.34 -7.21 23.75
C ASN A 56 2.50 -6.27 24.65
N PRO A 57 2.06 -6.72 25.82
CA PRO A 57 1.20 -5.93 26.70
C PRO A 57 1.92 -4.65 27.17
N GLY A 58 1.22 -3.53 27.08
CA GLY A 58 1.75 -2.22 27.48
C GLY A 58 2.62 -1.51 26.44
N MET A 59 2.98 -2.19 25.34
CA MET A 59 3.75 -1.57 24.25
C MET A 59 2.85 -0.71 23.36
N LYS A 60 3.41 0.40 22.86
CA LYS A 60 2.79 1.22 21.82
C LYS A 60 2.79 0.48 20.50
N ILE A 61 1.70 0.58 19.77
CA ILE A 61 1.56 0.00 18.43
C ILE A 61 1.60 1.13 17.40
N TYR A 62 2.53 1.03 16.46
CA TYR A 62 2.67 1.93 15.33
C TYR A 62 2.26 1.21 14.05
N LEU A 63 1.67 1.93 13.12
CA LEU A 63 1.23 1.37 11.84
C LEU A 63 2.01 2.01 10.70
N TYR A 64 2.65 1.17 9.89
CA TYR A 64 3.30 1.58 8.66
C TYR A 64 2.70 0.85 7.47
N GLY A 65 2.34 1.56 6.41
CA GLY A 65 1.84 0.97 5.18
C GLY A 65 2.39 1.65 3.93
N HIS A 66 2.83 0.85 2.96
CA HIS A 66 3.30 1.35 1.67
C HIS A 66 2.34 0.94 0.54
N SER A 67 2.12 1.84 -0.42
CA SER A 67 1.36 1.58 -1.64
C SER A 67 -0.05 1.02 -1.37
N MET A 68 -0.41 -0.14 -1.90
CA MET A 68 -1.64 -0.87 -1.58
C MET A 68 -1.77 -1.06 -0.05
N GLY A 69 -0.69 -1.51 0.59
CA GLY A 69 -0.63 -1.64 2.05
C GLY A 69 -0.87 -0.33 2.79
N GLY A 70 -0.49 0.82 2.21
CA GLY A 70 -0.80 2.15 2.74
C GLY A 70 -2.29 2.48 2.68
N GLY A 71 -2.98 2.12 1.59
CA GLY A 71 -4.43 2.25 1.49
C GLY A 71 -5.17 1.35 2.49
N ILE A 72 -4.67 0.11 2.66
CA ILE A 72 -5.20 -0.85 3.64
C ILE A 72 -4.95 -0.34 5.07
N ALA A 73 -3.73 0.12 5.37
CA ALA A 73 -3.36 0.69 6.67
C ALA A 73 -4.27 1.87 7.06
N ALA A 74 -4.58 2.76 6.12
CA ALA A 74 -5.54 3.83 6.34
C ALA A 74 -6.94 3.30 6.69
N ALA A 75 -7.39 2.21 6.06
CA ALA A 75 -8.67 1.58 6.39
C ALA A 75 -8.63 0.87 7.75
N VAL A 76 -7.53 0.20 8.07
CA VAL A 76 -7.28 -0.44 9.39
C VAL A 76 -7.29 0.60 10.50
N ALA A 77 -6.56 1.72 10.35
CA ALA A 77 -6.55 2.82 11.30
C ALA A 77 -7.94 3.45 11.49
N ALA A 78 -8.77 3.45 10.45
CA ALA A 78 -10.15 3.93 10.53
C ALA A 78 -11.12 2.94 11.21
N ARG A 79 -10.81 1.64 11.21
CA ARG A 79 -11.67 0.59 11.76
C ARG A 79 -11.30 0.18 13.19
N ALA A 80 -10.05 0.41 13.56
CA ALA A 80 -9.51 0.15 14.88
C ALA A 80 -8.76 1.40 15.40
N PRO A 81 -9.46 2.55 15.54
CA PRO A 81 -8.84 3.85 15.82
C PRO A 81 -8.17 3.93 17.19
N GLU A 82 -8.51 3.03 18.10
CA GLU A 82 -8.01 2.97 19.48
C GLU A 82 -6.69 2.19 19.62
N ILE A 83 -6.22 1.53 18.55
CA ILE A 83 -5.06 0.63 18.66
C ILE A 83 -3.74 1.37 18.44
N PHE A 84 -3.72 2.28 17.47
CA PHE A 84 -2.48 2.85 16.96
C PHE A 84 -2.11 4.17 17.61
N GLU A 85 -0.86 4.28 18.05
CA GLU A 85 -0.31 5.55 18.58
C GLU A 85 -0.07 6.55 17.44
N LYS A 86 0.58 6.11 16.35
CA LYS A 86 0.86 6.91 15.14
C LYS A 86 0.79 6.04 13.90
N VAL A 87 0.53 6.65 12.74
CA VAL A 87 0.36 5.97 11.45
C VAL A 87 1.24 6.62 10.39
N ILE A 88 2.03 5.82 9.68
CA ILE A 88 2.78 6.24 8.49
C ILE A 88 2.19 5.60 7.25
N LEU A 89 1.93 6.43 6.25
CA LEU A 89 1.42 6.05 4.95
C LEU A 89 2.44 6.46 3.87
N SER A 90 3.22 5.51 3.37
CA SER A 90 4.25 5.73 2.35
C SER A 90 3.68 5.49 0.96
N SER A 91 3.64 6.53 0.12
CA SER A 91 3.04 6.50 -1.22
C SER A 91 1.70 5.72 -1.25
N PRO A 92 0.74 6.01 -0.33
CA PRO A 92 -0.40 5.13 -0.13
C PRO A 92 -1.34 5.14 -1.34
N MET A 93 -1.87 3.97 -1.67
CA MET A 93 -2.91 3.81 -2.68
C MET A 93 -4.27 4.32 -2.14
N ILE A 94 -4.39 5.64 -1.97
CA ILE A 94 -5.70 6.26 -1.75
C ILE A 94 -6.57 6.09 -3.01
N ARG A 95 -5.95 6.25 -4.18
CA ARG A 95 -6.53 5.92 -5.48
C ARG A 95 -5.42 5.44 -6.42
N PRO A 96 -5.54 4.25 -7.05
CA PRO A 96 -4.60 3.83 -8.09
C PRO A 96 -4.77 4.68 -9.36
N LEU A 97 -3.69 4.85 -10.11
CA LEU A 97 -3.74 5.35 -11.47
C LEU A 97 -4.26 4.24 -12.41
N THR A 98 -4.89 4.64 -13.51
CA THR A 98 -5.58 3.73 -14.43
C THR A 98 -4.98 3.78 -15.85
N GLY A 99 -3.66 4.04 -15.95
CA GLY A 99 -2.94 4.01 -17.22
C GLY A 99 -3.50 4.94 -18.30
N GLY A 100 -3.93 6.15 -17.91
CA GLY A 100 -4.52 7.13 -18.82
C GLY A 100 -6.02 6.94 -19.09
N VAL A 101 -6.62 5.82 -18.67
CA VAL A 101 -8.07 5.65 -18.76
C VAL A 101 -8.78 6.52 -17.72
N PRO A 102 -9.77 7.36 -18.07
CA PRO A 102 -10.50 8.16 -17.10
C PRO A 102 -11.13 7.30 -15.99
N TRP A 103 -11.03 7.77 -14.75
CA TRP A 103 -11.44 7.00 -13.55
C TRP A 103 -12.87 6.44 -13.62
N HIS A 104 -13.82 7.24 -14.11
CA HIS A 104 -15.22 6.79 -14.24
C HIS A 104 -15.39 5.68 -15.30
N VAL A 105 -14.57 5.71 -16.36
CA VAL A 105 -14.56 4.67 -17.41
C VAL A 105 -13.95 3.38 -16.87
N ALA A 106 -12.78 3.46 -16.24
CA ALA A 106 -12.14 2.31 -15.59
C ALA A 106 -13.08 1.64 -14.57
N LYS A 107 -13.82 2.46 -13.79
CA LYS A 107 -14.82 1.97 -12.84
C LYS A 107 -15.99 1.25 -13.53
N ALA A 108 -16.48 1.77 -14.64
CA ALA A 108 -17.56 1.11 -15.41
C ALA A 108 -17.08 -0.23 -15.97
N ILE A 109 -15.87 -0.27 -16.55
CA ILE A 109 -15.24 -1.49 -17.08
C ILE A 109 -15.09 -2.54 -15.96
N ALA A 110 -14.46 -2.19 -14.84
CA ALA A 110 -14.28 -3.13 -13.73
C ALA A 110 -15.60 -3.68 -13.21
N LYS A 111 -16.60 -2.80 -13.01
CA LYS A 111 -17.93 -3.20 -12.56
C LYS A 111 -18.63 -4.15 -13.54
N THR A 112 -18.55 -3.86 -14.84
CA THR A 112 -19.16 -4.70 -15.88
C THR A 112 -18.45 -6.04 -15.96
N SER A 113 -17.13 -6.07 -15.99
CA SER A 113 -16.33 -7.30 -16.01
C SER A 113 -16.66 -8.22 -14.83
N CYS A 114 -16.75 -7.67 -13.61
CA CYS A 114 -17.18 -8.46 -12.44
C CYS A 114 -18.62 -8.97 -12.56
N LYS A 115 -19.54 -8.19 -13.16
CA LYS A 115 -20.95 -8.62 -13.32
C LYS A 115 -21.14 -9.77 -14.32
N VAL A 116 -20.24 -9.89 -15.30
CA VAL A 116 -20.31 -10.93 -16.32
C VAL A 116 -19.37 -12.12 -16.01
N GLY A 117 -18.92 -12.27 -14.75
CA GLY A 117 -18.11 -13.41 -14.32
C GLY A 117 -16.66 -13.35 -14.78
N ARG A 118 -16.11 -12.15 -15.03
CA ARG A 118 -14.71 -11.94 -15.45
C ARG A 118 -13.86 -11.27 -14.37
N GLU A 119 -14.26 -11.39 -13.11
CA GLU A 119 -13.55 -10.79 -11.97
C GLU A 119 -12.12 -11.29 -11.82
N ALA A 120 -11.87 -12.56 -12.13
CA ALA A 120 -10.54 -13.18 -12.09
C ALA A 120 -9.73 -13.01 -13.40
N ASN A 121 -10.21 -12.22 -14.37
CA ASN A 121 -9.43 -11.94 -15.57
C ASN A 121 -8.51 -10.74 -15.33
N TYR A 122 -7.35 -10.71 -16.01
CA TYR A 122 -6.47 -9.55 -16.05
C TYR A 122 -7.18 -8.29 -16.55
N VAL A 123 -6.88 -7.16 -15.94
CA VAL A 123 -7.29 -5.85 -16.49
C VAL A 123 -6.67 -5.67 -17.88
N VAL A 124 -7.43 -5.06 -18.80
CA VAL A 124 -6.97 -4.81 -20.18
C VAL A 124 -5.58 -4.15 -20.18
N GLY A 125 -4.68 -4.68 -21.01
CA GLY A 125 -3.30 -4.23 -21.10
C GLY A 125 -2.36 -4.86 -20.07
N GLN A 126 -2.88 -5.58 -19.09
CA GLN A 126 -2.09 -6.30 -18.11
C GLN A 126 -1.79 -7.74 -18.54
N LYS A 127 -0.68 -8.30 -18.07
CA LYS A 127 -0.17 -9.62 -18.46
C LYS A 127 0.40 -10.37 -17.25
N PRO A 128 0.43 -11.71 -17.28
CA PRO A 128 1.16 -12.48 -16.29
C PRO A 128 2.67 -12.16 -16.31
N TYR A 129 3.35 -12.49 -15.24
CA TYR A 129 4.81 -12.45 -15.17
C TYR A 129 5.42 -13.40 -16.23
N LYS A 130 6.39 -12.93 -16.99
CA LYS A 130 7.07 -13.74 -18.00
C LYS A 130 8.60 -13.66 -17.91
N GLU A 131 9.10 -12.53 -17.51
CA GLU A 131 10.53 -12.22 -17.49
C GLU A 131 10.83 -11.17 -16.41
N PRO A 132 12.08 -11.07 -15.95
CA PRO A 132 12.48 -10.03 -15.02
C PRO A 132 12.12 -8.64 -15.53
N ALA A 133 11.75 -7.76 -14.61
CA ALA A 133 11.50 -6.37 -14.93
C ALA A 133 12.80 -5.66 -15.33
N LYS A 134 12.68 -4.59 -16.10
CA LYS A 134 13.80 -3.69 -16.39
C LYS A 134 13.88 -2.59 -15.36
N PHE A 135 15.09 -2.16 -15.02
CA PHE A 135 15.29 -1.10 -14.03
C PHE A 135 14.59 0.21 -14.42
N GLU A 136 14.57 0.55 -15.70
CA GLU A 136 13.92 1.75 -16.23
C GLU A 136 12.43 1.79 -15.91
N ASP A 137 11.78 0.63 -15.91
CA ASP A 137 10.34 0.46 -15.62
C ASP A 137 10.05 0.27 -14.12
N SER A 138 11.10 0.19 -13.29
CA SER A 138 10.95 -0.07 -11.86
C SER A 138 10.45 1.13 -11.06
N CYS A 139 9.93 0.85 -9.87
CA CYS A 139 9.52 1.84 -8.89
C CYS A 139 10.66 2.37 -8.02
N SER A 140 11.87 1.82 -8.19
CA SER A 140 13.09 2.18 -7.44
C SER A 140 13.95 3.17 -8.22
N LEU A 141 14.71 4.00 -7.50
CA LEU A 141 15.81 4.82 -8.02
C LEU A 141 17.18 4.20 -7.77
N SER A 142 17.27 3.13 -6.97
CA SER A 142 18.52 2.43 -6.68
C SER A 142 18.64 1.16 -7.51
N HIS A 143 19.62 1.12 -8.43
CA HIS A 143 19.90 -0.04 -9.26
C HIS A 143 20.27 -1.27 -8.41
N ALA A 144 21.13 -1.11 -7.42
CA ALA A 144 21.55 -2.23 -6.57
C ALA A 144 20.39 -2.82 -5.74
N ARG A 145 19.45 -1.98 -5.24
CA ARG A 145 18.26 -2.46 -4.51
C ARG A 145 17.26 -3.14 -5.44
N PHE A 146 17.14 -2.64 -6.66
CA PHE A 146 16.33 -3.25 -7.69
C PHE A 146 16.87 -4.63 -8.09
N GLU A 147 18.18 -4.75 -8.37
CA GLU A 147 18.82 -6.02 -8.70
C GLU A 147 18.67 -7.06 -7.58
N TYR A 148 18.87 -6.64 -6.32
CA TYR A 148 18.67 -7.52 -5.18
C TYR A 148 17.24 -8.06 -5.10
N TYR A 149 16.24 -7.21 -5.35
CA TYR A 149 14.83 -7.61 -5.38
C TYR A 149 14.53 -8.56 -6.54
N GLU A 150 14.95 -8.22 -7.77
CA GLU A 150 14.70 -9.04 -8.95
C GLU A 150 15.43 -10.39 -8.87
N GLU A 151 16.61 -10.44 -8.28
CA GLU A 151 17.30 -11.72 -8.02
C GLU A 151 16.45 -12.65 -7.14
N LYS A 152 15.81 -12.13 -6.12
CA LYS A 152 14.91 -12.91 -5.24
C LYS A 152 13.64 -13.31 -5.98
N ARG A 153 13.05 -12.35 -6.69
CA ARG A 153 11.82 -12.56 -7.44
C ARG A 153 11.95 -13.63 -8.51
N THR A 154 13.05 -13.64 -9.25
CA THR A 154 13.27 -14.64 -10.31
C THR A 154 13.50 -16.06 -9.81
N LYS A 155 13.96 -16.23 -8.57
CA LYS A 155 14.25 -17.52 -7.94
C LYS A 155 13.03 -18.17 -7.27
N GLU A 156 11.98 -17.39 -6.99
CA GLU A 156 10.84 -17.83 -6.20
C GLU A 156 9.52 -17.49 -6.90
N SER A 157 8.78 -18.51 -7.36
CA SER A 157 7.54 -18.33 -8.14
C SER A 157 6.45 -17.59 -7.35
N HIS A 158 6.39 -17.76 -6.03
CA HIS A 158 5.44 -17.04 -5.17
C HIS A 158 5.61 -15.52 -5.23
N TYR A 159 6.77 -15.02 -5.71
CA TYR A 159 7.04 -13.60 -5.94
C TYR A 159 6.76 -13.13 -7.38
N HIS A 160 6.27 -14.01 -8.26
CA HIS A 160 5.93 -13.66 -9.65
C HIS A 160 4.62 -12.86 -9.77
N LEU A 161 4.05 -12.42 -8.66
CA LEU A 161 2.89 -11.54 -8.68
C LEU A 161 3.16 -10.30 -9.54
N ASN A 162 2.29 -10.05 -10.54
CA ASN A 162 2.62 -9.05 -11.55
C ASN A 162 1.49 -8.06 -11.86
N ALA A 163 0.26 -8.53 -12.00
CA ALA A 163 -0.77 -7.69 -12.58
C ALA A 163 -2.16 -7.91 -11.96
N PRO A 164 -2.98 -6.84 -11.85
CA PRO A 164 -4.27 -6.90 -11.20
C PRO A 164 -5.34 -7.54 -12.07
N SER A 165 -6.27 -8.22 -11.40
CA SER A 165 -7.56 -8.64 -11.95
C SER A 165 -8.60 -7.51 -11.91
N TYR A 166 -9.71 -7.68 -12.64
CA TYR A 166 -10.86 -6.79 -12.52
C TYR A 166 -11.47 -6.82 -11.11
N GLY A 167 -11.47 -7.97 -10.44
CA GLY A 167 -11.91 -8.11 -9.05
C GLY A 167 -11.07 -7.25 -8.10
N TRP A 168 -9.74 -7.33 -8.22
CA TRP A 168 -8.84 -6.49 -7.44
C TRP A 168 -9.06 -4.99 -7.72
N LEU A 169 -9.15 -4.60 -9.01
CA LEU A 169 -9.39 -3.20 -9.38
C LEU A 169 -10.73 -2.68 -8.82
N GLY A 170 -11.79 -3.49 -8.91
CA GLY A 170 -13.09 -3.17 -8.31
C GLY A 170 -13.01 -2.97 -6.80
N ASN A 171 -12.22 -3.79 -6.11
CA ASN A 171 -11.98 -3.68 -4.67
C ASN A 171 -11.11 -2.48 -4.31
N ALA A 172 -10.07 -2.15 -5.09
CA ALA A 172 -9.31 -0.92 -4.94
C ALA A 172 -10.20 0.33 -5.06
N MET A 173 -11.17 0.31 -5.96
CA MET A 173 -12.16 1.38 -6.11
C MET A 173 -13.15 1.46 -4.93
N ARG A 174 -13.51 0.32 -4.33
CA ARG A 174 -14.33 0.29 -3.10
C ARG A 174 -13.56 0.85 -1.92
N LEU A 175 -12.30 0.46 -1.76
CA LEU A 175 -11.39 1.00 -0.74
C LEU A 175 -11.22 2.52 -0.90
N ASN A 176 -10.93 3.00 -2.10
CA ASN A 176 -10.88 4.44 -2.40
C ASN A 176 -12.17 5.14 -1.96
N ARG A 177 -13.33 4.61 -2.36
CA ARG A 177 -14.62 5.18 -1.96
C ARG A 177 -14.82 5.20 -0.44
N TYR A 178 -14.43 4.13 0.25
CA TYR A 178 -14.51 4.07 1.71
C TYR A 178 -13.64 5.15 2.35
N LEU A 179 -12.36 5.22 1.96
CA LEU A 179 -11.43 6.22 2.48
C LEU A 179 -11.90 7.65 2.17
N GLU A 180 -12.40 7.89 0.96
CA GLU A 180 -12.86 9.20 0.50
C GLU A 180 -14.14 9.68 1.19
N LYS A 181 -15.08 8.80 1.50
CA LYS A 181 -16.40 9.17 2.02
C LYS A 181 -16.50 9.10 3.55
N THR A 182 -15.91 8.08 4.16
CA THR A 182 -16.14 7.78 5.57
C THR A 182 -14.87 7.50 6.37
N GLY A 183 -13.90 6.76 5.82
CA GLY A 183 -12.73 6.28 6.55
C GLY A 183 -11.91 7.40 7.19
N TRP A 184 -11.61 8.46 6.45
CA TRP A 184 -10.84 9.60 6.96
C TRP A 184 -11.41 10.23 8.25
N LYS A 185 -12.72 10.16 8.47
CA LYS A 185 -13.39 10.73 9.66
C LYS A 185 -13.11 9.92 10.93
N LYS A 186 -12.73 8.66 10.78
CA LYS A 186 -12.60 7.69 11.88
C LYS A 186 -11.15 7.49 12.33
N ILE A 187 -10.16 7.93 11.54
CA ILE A 187 -8.75 7.82 11.92
C ILE A 187 -8.48 8.75 13.11
N ALA A 188 -8.12 8.16 14.24
CA ALA A 188 -7.86 8.90 15.48
C ALA A 188 -6.36 9.19 15.67
N ALA A 189 -5.47 8.32 15.27
CA ALA A 189 -4.03 8.51 15.40
C ALA A 189 -3.51 9.64 14.51
N PRO A 190 -2.43 10.36 14.90
CA PRO A 190 -1.67 11.22 14.01
C PRO A 190 -1.17 10.46 12.79
N VAL A 191 -1.20 11.10 11.62
CA VAL A 191 -0.80 10.50 10.34
C VAL A 191 0.34 11.28 9.70
N MET A 192 1.43 10.61 9.33
CA MET A 192 2.40 11.16 8.39
C MET A 192 2.24 10.45 7.05
N LEU A 193 2.04 11.21 5.97
CA LEU A 193 1.91 10.70 4.63
C LEU A 193 3.08 11.17 3.77
N PHE A 194 3.85 10.21 3.24
CA PHE A 194 4.91 10.45 2.27
C PHE A 194 4.38 10.31 0.84
N SER A 195 4.70 11.28 -0.02
CA SER A 195 4.27 11.33 -1.42
C SER A 195 5.47 11.43 -2.34
N ALA A 196 5.59 10.49 -3.28
CA ALA A 196 6.64 10.47 -4.30
C ALA A 196 6.26 11.33 -5.51
N GLY A 197 7.10 12.29 -5.89
CA GLY A 197 6.77 13.25 -6.96
C GLY A 197 6.68 12.61 -8.35
N LYS A 198 7.50 11.57 -8.61
CA LYS A 198 7.53 10.81 -9.88
C LYS A 198 6.73 9.51 -9.81
N ASP A 199 5.68 9.47 -8.98
CA ASP A 199 4.81 8.31 -8.83
C ASP A 199 3.95 8.10 -10.08
N ASN A 200 3.99 6.89 -10.63
CA ASN A 200 3.20 6.47 -11.79
C ASN A 200 2.17 5.38 -11.48
N LEU A 201 2.01 5.01 -10.20
CA LEU A 201 1.09 3.95 -9.76
C LEU A 201 -0.11 4.49 -8.99
N VAL A 202 0.08 5.53 -8.17
CA VAL A 202 -0.96 6.08 -7.31
C VAL A 202 -1.10 7.60 -7.46
N SER A 203 -2.28 8.12 -7.13
CA SER A 203 -2.62 9.53 -7.35
C SER A 203 -2.14 10.42 -6.21
N ASN A 204 -1.10 11.23 -6.44
CA ASN A 204 -0.62 12.24 -5.51
C ASN A 204 -1.72 13.26 -5.15
N ALA A 205 -2.56 13.66 -6.10
CA ALA A 205 -3.68 14.56 -5.86
C ALA A 205 -4.69 14.01 -4.85
N GLU A 206 -4.94 12.69 -4.87
CA GLU A 206 -5.82 12.06 -3.88
C GLU A 206 -5.14 11.87 -2.52
N GLN A 207 -3.83 11.68 -2.48
CA GLN A 207 -3.05 11.69 -1.23
C GLN A 207 -3.13 13.07 -0.56
N GLU A 208 -2.90 14.16 -1.29
CA GLU A 208 -3.05 15.53 -0.80
C GLU A 208 -4.48 15.81 -0.32
N ARG A 209 -5.47 15.37 -1.10
CA ARG A 209 -6.87 15.51 -0.74
C ARG A 209 -7.19 14.77 0.56
N PHE A 210 -6.62 13.58 0.75
CA PHE A 210 -6.80 12.77 1.94
C PHE A 210 -6.24 13.47 3.19
N VAL A 211 -5.01 13.99 3.11
CA VAL A 211 -4.40 14.77 4.20
C VAL A 211 -5.23 16.02 4.53
N ARG A 212 -5.67 16.78 3.49
CA ARG A 212 -6.57 17.93 3.73
C ARG A 212 -7.86 17.54 4.45
N LYS A 213 -8.44 16.38 4.14
CA LYS A 213 -9.65 15.88 4.82
C LYS A 213 -9.38 15.51 6.28
N LEU A 214 -8.27 14.83 6.57
CA LEU A 214 -7.86 14.52 7.94
C LEU A 214 -7.74 15.81 8.76
N ASN A 215 -7.02 16.80 8.25
CA ASN A 215 -6.84 18.09 8.92
C ASN A 215 -8.12 18.94 9.01
N LYS A 216 -9.06 18.78 8.07
CA LYS A 216 -10.38 19.40 8.17
C LYS A 216 -11.19 18.82 9.33
N ASN A 217 -11.07 17.52 9.57
CA ASN A 217 -11.76 16.85 10.66
C ASN A 217 -11.11 17.14 12.01
N ARG A 218 -9.78 17.15 12.03
CA ARG A 218 -8.97 17.35 13.22
C ARG A 218 -7.69 18.13 12.85
N PRO A 219 -7.66 19.46 13.05
CA PRO A 219 -6.53 20.29 12.68
C PRO A 219 -5.19 19.77 13.24
N GLY A 220 -4.17 19.71 12.39
CA GLY A 220 -2.84 19.23 12.76
C GLY A 220 -2.69 17.71 12.93
N SER A 221 -3.73 16.93 12.62
CA SER A 221 -3.69 15.47 12.77
C SER A 221 -2.96 14.73 11.64
N ALA A 222 -2.63 15.41 10.54
CA ALA A 222 -1.94 14.78 9.43
C ALA A 222 -0.91 15.73 8.80
N GLU A 223 0.28 15.20 8.53
CA GLU A 223 1.36 15.85 7.80
C GLU A 223 1.56 15.21 6.43
N LEU A 224 1.85 16.03 5.42
CA LEU A 224 2.23 15.59 4.08
C LEU A 224 3.70 15.94 3.82
N VAL A 225 4.51 14.92 3.66
CA VAL A 225 5.93 15.04 3.29
C VAL A 225 6.10 14.64 1.82
N LYS A 226 6.67 15.53 1.01
CA LYS A 226 6.87 15.29 -0.43
C LYS A 226 8.33 15.01 -0.74
N PHE A 227 8.56 13.98 -1.57
CA PHE A 227 9.84 13.67 -2.18
C PHE A 227 9.74 13.87 -3.71
N PRO A 228 9.94 15.11 -4.22
CA PRO A 228 9.66 15.46 -5.61
C PRO A 228 10.41 14.61 -6.63
N GLU A 229 11.66 14.24 -6.32
CA GLU A 229 12.53 13.50 -7.21
C GLU A 229 12.37 11.97 -7.10
N SER A 230 11.64 11.47 -6.09
CA SER A 230 11.49 10.04 -5.87
C SER A 230 10.44 9.41 -6.80
N LYS A 231 10.72 8.18 -7.24
CA LYS A 231 9.73 7.24 -7.75
C LYS A 231 8.91 6.66 -6.58
N HIS A 232 7.93 5.82 -6.87
CA HIS A 232 6.95 5.26 -5.95
C HIS A 232 7.54 4.67 -4.65
N GLU A 233 8.66 3.95 -4.74
CA GLU A 233 9.35 3.33 -3.60
C GLU A 233 10.40 4.29 -3.01
N ILE A 234 9.98 5.28 -2.21
CA ILE A 234 10.86 6.29 -1.62
C ILE A 234 11.97 5.62 -0.77
N PHE A 235 11.62 4.57 -0.02
CA PHE A 235 12.57 3.80 0.80
C PHE A 235 13.62 3.04 -0.02
N ASN A 236 13.39 2.85 -1.33
CA ASN A 236 14.30 2.23 -2.31
C ASN A 236 14.95 3.27 -3.23
N ALA A 237 14.92 4.54 -2.90
CA ALA A 237 15.62 5.60 -3.62
C ALA A 237 17.15 5.55 -3.38
N GLY A 238 17.88 6.44 -4.00
CA GLY A 238 19.31 6.66 -3.70
C GLY A 238 19.52 7.08 -2.24
N SER A 239 20.79 6.99 -1.78
CA SER A 239 21.13 7.14 -0.37
C SER A 239 20.52 8.37 0.27
N ASP A 240 20.70 9.54 -0.33
CA ASP A 240 20.28 10.83 0.23
C ASP A 240 18.77 10.89 0.49
N ILE A 241 17.97 10.45 -0.48
CA ILE A 241 16.50 10.43 -0.37
C ILE A 241 16.07 9.37 0.66
N ALA A 242 16.71 8.19 0.63
CA ALA A 242 16.35 7.11 1.56
C ALA A 242 16.76 7.44 3.01
N GLU A 243 17.88 8.12 3.22
CA GLU A 243 18.33 8.58 4.55
C GLU A 243 17.36 9.60 5.12
N GLU A 244 17.04 10.67 4.39
CA GLU A 244 16.04 11.66 4.80
C GLU A 244 14.67 11.01 5.09
N TYR A 245 14.26 10.05 4.24
CA TYR A 245 13.00 9.33 4.43
C TYR A 245 12.97 8.57 5.76
N TRP A 246 14.00 7.78 6.06
CA TRP A 246 14.05 6.99 7.28
C TRP A 246 14.21 7.85 8.53
N GLU A 247 14.97 8.93 8.47
CA GLU A 247 15.08 9.93 9.55
C GLU A 247 13.69 10.48 9.92
N LYS A 248 12.90 10.90 8.92
CA LYS A 248 11.53 11.38 9.15
C LYS A 248 10.58 10.30 9.68
N VAL A 249 10.73 9.04 9.20
CA VAL A 249 9.93 7.90 9.70
C VAL A 249 10.17 7.68 11.17
N PHE A 250 11.43 7.60 11.60
CA PHE A 250 11.76 7.31 13.00
C PHE A 250 11.49 8.51 13.91
N SER A 251 11.86 9.72 13.50
CA SER A 251 11.50 10.94 14.26
C SER A 251 9.99 11.10 14.46
N PHE A 252 9.18 10.67 13.51
CA PHE A 252 7.73 10.71 13.72
C PHE A 252 7.25 9.65 14.72
N PHE A 253 7.90 8.50 14.84
CA PHE A 253 7.49 7.44 15.78
C PHE A 253 8.02 7.67 17.21
N GLU A 254 9.04 8.47 17.41
CA GLU A 254 9.46 8.97 18.73
C GLU A 254 8.37 9.86 19.37
#